data_af3ab6d1b894a514acdaae907f1d583c
#
_entry.id   af3ab6d1b894a514acdaae907f1d583c
#
_cell.length_a   1.000
_cell.length_b   1.000
_cell.length_c   1.000
_cell.angle_alpha   90.00
_cell.angle_beta   90.00
_cell.angle_gamma   90.00
#
_symmetry.space_group_name_H-M   'P 1'
#
loop_
_entity.id
_entity.type
_entity.pdbx_description
1 polymer ?
#
loop_
_entity_poly.entity_id
_entity_poly.type
_entity_poly.pdbx_seq_one_letter_code
_entity_poly.pdbx_strand_id
1 'polypeptide(L)'
;MRRAVLYITVLLPALMLLASCGPSVPAERRGVVIYPSDVISVGIAGWEKRIDESGINLVGLHAATFHEPLDTLREFLQSSVGKDFLKLCRRKNVDVEYELHVLQLLLPRELFDSHPEYFRMDAKGERQRKYNMCFTSDAAYEAMRPQLKEMMGWLKPTTHRYFLWTDDVKGAFCACEKCRVFSPSEQALIYENRLLDMLREYDPKATLAHLAYAQTMEAPVAVRPSEGIFLEYAPIHRDYTQPLTKEHIKTLSDNLAVFPKETLHILEYWLDESMFSKWKKDKLVPLPFSEQDCRRDIVSYRHFGAASITCFATWLNDSYEKLYGPADDAFTAYGKAF
;
A
#
# COMPACT_ATOMS: atom_id res chain seq x y z
N MET A 1 -18.30 -89.10 7.60
CA MET A 1 -17.72 -87.96 8.35
C MET A 1 -17.14 -87.01 7.33
N ARG A 2 -17.89 -85.92 7.01
CA ARG A 2 -17.39 -84.84 6.09
C ARG A 2 -17.00 -83.63 6.96
N ARG A 3 -15.74 -83.21 6.90
CA ARG A 3 -15.22 -82.01 7.59
C ARG A 3 -15.57 -80.84 6.72
N ALA A 4 -16.32 -79.86 7.28
CA ALA A 4 -16.56 -78.58 6.67
C ALA A 4 -15.38 -77.64 7.06
N VAL A 5 -14.75 -77.04 6.02
CA VAL A 5 -13.71 -76.04 6.16
C VAL A 5 -14.39 -74.68 6.09
N LEU A 6 -14.28 -73.92 7.20
CA LEU A 6 -14.87 -72.58 7.33
C LEU A 6 -13.79 -71.54 6.86
N TYR A 7 -14.05 -70.87 5.75
CA TYR A 7 -13.24 -69.74 5.28
C TYR A 7 -13.67 -68.45 6.01
N ILE A 8 -12.82 -67.95 6.85
CA ILE A 8 -13.01 -66.64 7.46
C ILE A 8 -12.41 -65.59 6.50
N THR A 9 -13.31 -64.83 5.86
CA THR A 9 -12.92 -63.66 5.04
C THR A 9 -12.72 -62.47 5.96
N VAL A 10 -11.48 -62.06 6.15
CA VAL A 10 -11.14 -60.83 6.89
C VAL A 10 -11.32 -59.65 5.94
N LEU A 11 -12.39 -58.87 6.11
CA LEU A 11 -12.57 -57.58 5.48
C LEU A 11 -11.70 -56.55 6.23
N LEU A 12 -10.60 -56.10 5.62
CA LEU A 12 -9.89 -54.90 6.05
C LEU A 12 -10.71 -53.66 5.68
N PRO A 13 -11.02 -52.76 6.62
CA PRO A 13 -11.61 -51.49 6.25
C PRO A 13 -10.51 -50.61 5.61
N ALA A 14 -10.69 -50.22 4.36
CA ALA A 14 -9.90 -49.18 3.71
C ALA A 14 -10.17 -47.84 4.41
N LEU A 15 -9.24 -47.40 5.22
CA LEU A 15 -9.26 -46.10 5.84
C LEU A 15 -8.97 -45.06 4.72
N MET A 16 -10.03 -44.48 4.12
CA MET A 16 -9.90 -43.30 3.28
C MET A 16 -9.45 -42.14 4.15
N LEU A 17 -8.18 -41.79 4.08
CA LEU A 17 -7.66 -40.51 4.54
C LEU A 17 -8.27 -39.42 3.63
N LEU A 18 -9.41 -38.86 4.08
CA LEU A 18 -9.89 -37.57 3.57
C LEU A 18 -8.86 -36.51 4.03
N ALA A 19 -7.94 -36.18 3.17
CA ALA A 19 -7.15 -34.96 3.30
C ALA A 19 -8.14 -33.79 3.27
N SER A 20 -8.47 -33.25 4.44
CA SER A 20 -9.21 -32.00 4.54
C SER A 20 -8.29 -30.90 4.02
N CYS A 21 -8.44 -30.51 2.75
CA CYS A 21 -8.00 -29.19 2.30
C CYS A 21 -8.85 -28.15 3.04
N GLY A 22 -8.45 -27.79 4.25
CA GLY A 22 -8.86 -26.53 4.84
C GLY A 22 -8.43 -25.40 3.91
N PRO A 23 -9.14 -24.26 3.89
CA PRO A 23 -8.71 -23.11 3.10
C PRO A 23 -7.26 -22.80 3.49
N SER A 24 -6.35 -22.86 2.50
CA SER A 24 -4.96 -22.46 2.71
C SER A 24 -4.98 -20.99 3.15
N VAL A 25 -4.47 -20.70 4.34
CA VAL A 25 -4.23 -19.33 4.76
C VAL A 25 -3.34 -18.71 3.68
N PRO A 26 -3.75 -17.61 3.04
CA PRO A 26 -2.93 -16.98 2.02
C PRO A 26 -1.54 -16.68 2.62
N ALA A 27 -0.49 -16.97 1.86
CA ALA A 27 0.86 -16.64 2.30
C ALA A 27 0.94 -15.14 2.59
N GLU A 28 1.54 -14.78 3.75
CA GLU A 28 1.74 -13.39 4.12
C GLU A 28 2.47 -12.64 2.99
N ARG A 29 1.91 -11.50 2.56
CA ARG A 29 2.60 -10.62 1.62
C ARG A 29 3.65 -9.82 2.36
N ARG A 30 4.88 -9.88 1.86
CA ARG A 30 6.03 -9.11 2.36
C ARG A 30 6.69 -8.40 1.20
N GLY A 31 6.89 -7.11 1.30
CA GLY A 31 7.31 -6.35 0.14
C GLY A 31 7.98 -5.03 0.44
N VAL A 32 8.33 -4.35 -0.63
CA VAL A 32 8.91 -3.02 -0.60
C VAL A 32 8.15 -2.07 -1.51
N VAL A 33 8.13 -0.80 -1.14
CA VAL A 33 7.58 0.31 -1.93
C VAL A 33 8.74 1.15 -2.45
N ILE A 34 8.80 1.33 -3.77
CA ILE A 34 9.95 1.94 -4.45
C ILE A 34 9.50 2.91 -5.53
N TYR A 35 10.40 3.82 -5.92
CA TYR A 35 10.18 4.68 -7.07
C TYR A 35 10.56 3.99 -8.38
N PRO A 36 9.93 4.35 -9.53
CA PRO A 36 10.40 3.98 -10.86
C PRO A 36 11.88 4.30 -11.11
N SER A 37 12.37 5.44 -10.61
CA SER A 37 13.77 5.84 -10.72
C SER A 37 14.74 4.88 -10.01
N ASP A 38 14.31 4.26 -8.90
CA ASP A 38 15.12 3.26 -8.20
C ASP A 38 15.25 1.98 -9.04
N VAL A 39 14.17 1.61 -9.76
CA VAL A 39 14.22 0.46 -10.68
C VAL A 39 15.19 0.73 -11.84
N ILE A 40 15.12 1.93 -12.42
CA ILE A 40 15.98 2.33 -13.54
C ILE A 40 17.46 2.37 -13.11
N SER A 41 17.74 2.93 -11.95
CA SER A 41 19.10 3.11 -11.42
C SER A 41 19.77 1.78 -11.08
N VAL A 42 19.09 0.92 -10.33
CA VAL A 42 19.59 -0.40 -9.89
C VAL A 42 19.65 -1.40 -11.05
N GLY A 43 18.75 -1.26 -12.01
CA GLY A 43 18.61 -2.14 -13.16
C GLY A 43 17.98 -3.51 -12.85
N ILE A 44 17.58 -4.21 -13.90
CA ILE A 44 16.81 -5.47 -13.78
C ILE A 44 17.60 -6.57 -13.05
N ALA A 45 18.91 -6.69 -13.32
CA ALA A 45 19.73 -7.72 -12.68
C ALA A 45 19.92 -7.45 -11.17
N GLY A 46 20.07 -6.18 -10.77
CA GLY A 46 20.15 -5.81 -9.36
C GLY A 46 18.83 -6.08 -8.64
N TRP A 47 17.70 -5.76 -9.25
CA TRP A 47 16.40 -6.08 -8.67
C TRP A 47 16.12 -7.59 -8.62
N GLU A 48 16.56 -8.37 -9.62
CA GLU A 48 16.46 -9.83 -9.54
C GLU A 48 17.22 -10.37 -8.32
N LYS A 49 18.45 -9.89 -8.09
CA LYS A 49 19.24 -10.26 -6.92
C LYS A 49 18.54 -9.87 -5.61
N ARG A 50 18.06 -8.62 -5.48
CA ARG A 50 17.35 -8.16 -4.27
C ARG A 50 16.11 -8.99 -3.96
N ILE A 51 15.32 -9.32 -4.97
CA ILE A 51 14.14 -10.18 -4.83
C ILE A 51 14.54 -11.58 -4.35
N ASP A 52 15.56 -12.19 -4.96
CA ASP A 52 15.99 -13.55 -4.62
C ASP A 52 16.59 -13.64 -3.20
N GLU A 53 17.39 -12.65 -2.81
CA GLU A 53 18.09 -12.66 -1.51
C GLU A 53 17.16 -12.24 -0.35
N SER A 54 16.20 -11.34 -0.58
CA SER A 54 15.24 -10.92 0.46
C SER A 54 14.02 -11.83 0.53
N GLY A 55 13.70 -12.54 -0.55
CA GLY A 55 12.49 -13.36 -0.65
C GLY A 55 11.20 -12.54 -0.54
N ILE A 56 11.22 -11.24 -0.91
CA ILE A 56 10.00 -10.44 -1.04
C ILE A 56 9.11 -11.02 -2.14
N ASN A 57 7.79 -10.95 -1.93
CA ASN A 57 6.78 -11.43 -2.86
C ASN A 57 5.79 -10.34 -3.29
N LEU A 58 6.09 -9.09 -2.97
CA LEU A 58 5.28 -7.92 -3.32
C LEU A 58 6.18 -6.71 -3.57
N VAL A 59 5.87 -5.94 -4.60
CA VAL A 59 6.47 -4.63 -4.88
C VAL A 59 5.36 -3.61 -5.10
N GLY A 60 5.37 -2.54 -4.29
CA GLY A 60 4.62 -1.31 -4.52
C GLY A 60 5.43 -0.36 -5.39
N LEU A 61 4.86 0.13 -6.49
CA LEU A 61 5.43 1.23 -7.26
C LEU A 61 4.78 2.54 -6.80
N HIS A 62 5.59 3.43 -6.27
CA HIS A 62 5.14 4.70 -5.72
C HIS A 62 5.34 5.85 -6.70
N ALA A 63 4.41 6.78 -6.70
CA ALA A 63 4.58 8.09 -7.36
C ALA A 63 4.04 9.19 -6.43
N ALA A 64 4.83 10.23 -6.26
CA ALA A 64 4.52 11.36 -5.39
C ALA A 64 4.77 12.68 -6.12
N THR A 65 3.90 13.63 -5.91
CA THR A 65 3.83 14.92 -6.66
C THR A 65 5.16 15.68 -6.71
N PHE A 66 5.99 15.58 -5.66
CA PHE A 66 7.19 16.39 -5.53
C PHE A 66 8.48 15.67 -5.95
N HIS A 67 8.52 14.34 -5.88
CA HIS A 67 9.74 13.57 -6.12
C HIS A 67 9.68 12.77 -7.40
N GLU A 68 8.59 12.12 -7.68
CA GLU A 68 8.32 11.38 -8.92
C GLU A 68 6.86 11.56 -9.30
N PRO A 69 6.54 12.50 -10.20
CA PRO A 69 5.16 12.74 -10.66
C PRO A 69 4.53 11.48 -11.26
N LEU A 70 3.20 11.42 -11.26
CA LEU A 70 2.46 10.27 -11.78
C LEU A 70 2.76 9.98 -13.26
N ASP A 71 3.05 10.99 -14.05
CA ASP A 71 3.45 10.82 -15.46
C ASP A 71 4.74 10.01 -15.59
N THR A 72 5.69 10.19 -14.66
CA THR A 72 6.94 9.38 -14.61
C THR A 72 6.65 7.90 -14.42
N LEU A 73 5.69 7.54 -13.57
CA LEU A 73 5.25 6.15 -13.42
C LEU A 73 4.61 5.62 -14.70
N ARG A 74 3.75 6.39 -15.34
CA ARG A 74 3.11 6.00 -16.59
C ARG A 74 4.14 5.78 -17.70
N GLU A 75 5.08 6.70 -17.86
CA GLU A 75 6.19 6.58 -18.82
C GLU A 75 7.07 5.36 -18.52
N PHE A 76 7.40 5.13 -17.25
CA PHE A 76 8.12 3.94 -16.82
C PHE A 76 7.42 2.66 -17.24
N LEU A 77 6.13 2.52 -16.92
CA LEU A 77 5.36 1.32 -17.26
C LEU A 77 5.27 1.05 -18.78
N GLN A 78 5.37 2.11 -19.59
CA GLN A 78 5.38 2.01 -21.06
C GLN A 78 6.79 1.74 -21.63
N SER A 79 7.84 2.03 -20.87
CA SER A 79 9.24 1.85 -21.29
C SER A 79 9.65 0.38 -21.40
N SER A 80 10.80 0.12 -22.05
CA SER A 80 11.39 -1.23 -22.09
C SER A 80 11.79 -1.71 -20.69
N VAL A 81 12.40 -0.83 -19.88
CA VAL A 81 12.84 -1.15 -18.51
C VAL A 81 11.65 -1.51 -17.62
N GLY A 82 10.57 -0.72 -17.65
CA GLY A 82 9.36 -1.02 -16.88
C GLY A 82 8.71 -2.32 -17.29
N LYS A 83 8.61 -2.59 -18.60
CA LYS A 83 8.09 -3.86 -19.10
C LYS A 83 8.95 -5.06 -18.68
N ASP A 84 10.27 -4.91 -18.69
CA ASP A 84 11.18 -5.98 -18.26
C ASP A 84 11.13 -6.18 -16.74
N PHE A 85 10.96 -5.12 -15.96
CA PHE A 85 10.72 -5.22 -14.52
C PHE A 85 9.40 -5.96 -14.19
N LEU A 86 8.30 -5.62 -14.86
CA LEU A 86 7.03 -6.35 -14.69
C LEU A 86 7.13 -7.83 -15.14
N LYS A 87 7.94 -8.15 -16.16
CA LYS A 87 8.24 -9.53 -16.54
C LYS A 87 9.07 -10.24 -15.47
N LEU A 88 10.04 -9.56 -14.87
CA LEU A 88 10.83 -10.07 -13.73
C LEU A 88 9.90 -10.42 -12.57
N CYS A 89 9.06 -9.49 -12.12
CA CYS A 89 8.12 -9.72 -11.04
C CYS A 89 7.23 -10.96 -11.32
N ARG A 90 6.67 -11.05 -12.52
CA ARG A 90 5.86 -12.21 -12.93
C ARG A 90 6.65 -13.53 -12.90
N ARG A 91 7.89 -13.56 -13.40
CA ARG A 91 8.77 -14.74 -13.40
C ARG A 91 9.11 -15.21 -11.98
N LYS A 92 9.24 -14.27 -11.05
CA LYS A 92 9.57 -14.52 -9.63
C LYS A 92 8.35 -14.70 -8.73
N ASN A 93 7.12 -14.69 -9.29
CA ASN A 93 5.86 -14.71 -8.53
C ASN A 93 5.79 -13.57 -7.49
N VAL A 94 6.24 -12.38 -7.86
CA VAL A 94 6.15 -11.15 -7.07
C VAL A 94 4.93 -10.38 -7.55
N ASP A 95 4.02 -10.10 -6.62
CA ASP A 95 2.87 -9.23 -6.87
C ASP A 95 3.34 -7.79 -7.13
N VAL A 96 2.56 -7.03 -7.92
CA VAL A 96 2.81 -5.61 -8.19
C VAL A 96 1.59 -4.80 -7.81
N GLU A 97 1.79 -3.80 -6.97
CA GLU A 97 0.81 -2.81 -6.53
C GLU A 97 1.28 -1.39 -6.86
N TYR A 98 0.37 -0.44 -6.78
CA TYR A 98 0.67 0.98 -7.07
C TYR A 98 0.14 1.82 -5.92
N GLU A 99 1.03 2.56 -5.27
CA GLU A 99 0.75 3.35 -4.08
C GLU A 99 0.91 4.85 -4.40
N LEU A 100 -0.22 5.56 -4.54
CA LEU A 100 -0.25 6.81 -5.29
C LEU A 100 -1.09 7.89 -4.60
N HIS A 101 -0.54 9.11 -4.50
CA HIS A 101 -1.34 10.31 -4.24
C HIS A 101 -1.96 10.81 -5.55
N VAL A 102 -3.27 10.57 -5.76
CA VAL A 102 -3.88 10.67 -7.09
C VAL A 102 -4.82 11.84 -7.31
N LEU A 103 -5.22 12.57 -6.26
CA LEU A 103 -6.30 13.55 -6.40
C LEU A 103 -5.97 14.72 -7.34
N GLN A 104 -4.69 15.09 -7.45
CA GLN A 104 -4.29 16.11 -8.41
C GLN A 104 -4.36 15.65 -9.88
N LEU A 105 -4.31 14.34 -10.12
CA LEU A 105 -4.53 13.77 -11.44
C LEU A 105 -6.04 13.58 -11.69
N LEU A 106 -6.75 12.96 -10.73
CA LEU A 106 -8.14 12.56 -10.93
C LEU A 106 -9.09 13.76 -11.08
N LEU A 107 -8.90 14.83 -10.32
CA LEU A 107 -9.66 16.06 -10.46
C LEU A 107 -8.85 17.10 -11.22
N PRO A 108 -9.14 17.38 -12.51
CA PRO A 108 -8.39 18.35 -13.31
C PRO A 108 -8.39 19.74 -12.68
N ARG A 109 -7.19 20.31 -12.48
CA ARG A 109 -7.02 21.56 -11.72
C ARG A 109 -7.49 22.80 -12.49
N GLU A 110 -7.59 22.73 -13.82
CA GLU A 110 -8.17 23.76 -14.70
C GLU A 110 -9.66 23.99 -14.44
N LEU A 111 -10.38 22.99 -13.93
CA LEU A 111 -11.79 23.13 -13.54
C LEU A 111 -12.01 24.13 -12.40
N PHE A 112 -10.95 24.52 -11.70
CA PHE A 112 -11.07 25.49 -10.60
C PHE A 112 -11.65 26.83 -11.03
N ASP A 113 -11.33 27.30 -12.22
CA ASP A 113 -11.77 28.61 -12.71
C ASP A 113 -13.28 28.66 -13.00
N SER A 114 -13.87 27.52 -13.37
CA SER A 114 -15.31 27.40 -13.66
C SER A 114 -16.10 26.77 -12.53
N HIS A 115 -15.47 25.91 -11.72
CA HIS A 115 -16.09 25.09 -10.68
C HIS A 115 -15.28 25.07 -9.38
N PRO A 116 -15.05 26.22 -8.73
CA PRO A 116 -14.26 26.26 -7.49
C PRO A 116 -14.88 25.44 -6.36
N GLU A 117 -16.19 25.18 -6.40
CA GLU A 117 -16.90 24.35 -5.39
C GLU A 117 -16.51 22.86 -5.42
N TYR A 118 -15.86 22.37 -6.48
CA TYR A 118 -15.33 21.02 -6.53
C TYR A 118 -14.08 20.84 -5.64
N PHE A 119 -13.40 21.95 -5.35
CA PHE A 119 -12.13 21.96 -4.67
C PHE A 119 -12.29 22.24 -3.17
N ARG A 120 -11.29 21.84 -2.38
CA ARG A 120 -11.32 22.06 -0.95
C ARG A 120 -11.44 23.53 -0.57
N MET A 121 -12.07 23.78 0.56
CA MET A 121 -12.07 25.09 1.21
C MET A 121 -11.06 25.05 2.35
N ASP A 122 -10.24 26.08 2.51
CA ASP A 122 -9.33 26.19 3.62
C ASP A 122 -10.03 26.73 4.90
N ALA A 123 -9.28 26.83 6.00
CA ALA A 123 -9.81 27.32 7.26
C ALA A 123 -10.19 28.82 7.26
N LYS A 124 -9.78 29.58 6.22
CA LYS A 124 -10.15 30.98 6.03
C LYS A 124 -11.45 31.14 5.22
N GLY A 125 -12.00 30.03 4.72
CA GLY A 125 -13.19 30.03 3.89
C GLY A 125 -12.93 30.24 2.39
N GLU A 126 -11.67 30.13 1.96
CA GLU A 126 -11.28 30.30 0.57
C GLU A 126 -11.14 28.96 -0.14
N ARG A 127 -11.67 28.86 -1.37
CA ARG A 127 -11.47 27.69 -2.22
C ARG A 127 -10.02 27.63 -2.72
N GLN A 128 -9.44 26.45 -2.69
CA GLN A 128 -8.03 26.22 -3.01
C GLN A 128 -7.90 25.29 -4.22
N ARG A 129 -7.25 25.74 -5.31
CA ARG A 129 -7.01 24.96 -6.52
C ARG A 129 -6.14 23.73 -6.26
N LYS A 130 -5.14 23.86 -5.36
CA LYS A 130 -4.14 22.83 -5.08
C LYS A 130 -4.62 21.87 -4.01
N TYR A 131 -4.17 20.62 -4.15
CA TYR A 131 -4.39 19.51 -3.22
C TYR A 131 -5.86 19.15 -3.03
N ASN A 132 -6.13 17.98 -2.61
CA ASN A 132 -7.43 17.42 -2.27
C ASN A 132 -8.65 18.06 -3.01
N MET A 133 -9.84 17.72 -2.59
CA MET A 133 -11.10 18.16 -3.18
C MET A 133 -12.13 18.49 -2.10
N CYS A 134 -13.31 18.92 -2.49
CA CYS A 134 -14.48 18.92 -1.62
C CYS A 134 -15.08 17.51 -1.59
N PHE A 135 -14.80 16.75 -0.54
CA PHE A 135 -15.17 15.32 -0.44
C PHE A 135 -16.68 15.05 -0.42
N THR A 136 -17.50 16.07 -0.20
CA THR A 136 -18.96 15.97 -0.24
C THR A 136 -19.58 16.51 -1.56
N SER A 137 -18.76 16.81 -2.57
CA SER A 137 -19.23 17.33 -3.87
C SER A 137 -19.45 16.18 -4.86
N ASP A 138 -20.70 15.79 -5.12
CA ASP A 138 -21.05 14.77 -6.10
C ASP A 138 -20.53 15.14 -7.50
N ALA A 139 -20.67 16.41 -7.90
CA ALA A 139 -20.20 16.89 -9.19
C ALA A 139 -18.67 16.77 -9.36
N ALA A 140 -17.89 16.90 -8.27
CA ALA A 140 -16.45 16.68 -8.34
C ALA A 140 -16.11 15.20 -8.67
N TYR A 141 -16.82 14.23 -8.12
CA TYR A 141 -16.64 12.81 -8.46
C TYR A 141 -16.98 12.53 -9.93
N GLU A 142 -18.08 13.12 -10.44
CA GLU A 142 -18.42 12.98 -11.87
C GLU A 142 -17.34 13.59 -12.76
N ALA A 143 -16.75 14.72 -12.36
CA ALA A 143 -15.65 15.37 -13.07
C ALA A 143 -14.35 14.54 -13.08
N MET A 144 -14.18 13.60 -12.12
CA MET A 144 -13.02 12.70 -12.05
C MET A 144 -13.13 11.50 -13.02
N ARG A 145 -14.31 11.13 -13.47
CA ARG A 145 -14.54 9.91 -14.27
C ARG A 145 -13.66 9.77 -15.52
N PRO A 146 -13.45 10.82 -16.34
CA PRO A 146 -12.60 10.70 -17.52
C PRO A 146 -11.14 10.31 -17.16
N GLN A 147 -10.56 10.96 -16.16
CA GLN A 147 -9.20 10.70 -15.69
C GLN A 147 -9.09 9.32 -15.03
N LEU A 148 -10.08 8.93 -14.25
CA LEU A 148 -10.12 7.58 -13.67
C LEU A 148 -10.17 6.52 -14.78
N LYS A 149 -11.01 6.69 -15.79
CA LYS A 149 -11.08 5.77 -16.94
C LYS A 149 -9.73 5.66 -17.65
N GLU A 150 -9.06 6.79 -17.89
CA GLU A 150 -7.72 6.79 -18.49
C GLU A 150 -6.71 6.05 -17.61
N MET A 151 -6.67 6.35 -16.31
CA MET A 151 -5.79 5.70 -15.33
C MET A 151 -6.03 4.19 -15.30
N MET A 152 -7.28 3.74 -15.27
CA MET A 152 -7.63 2.32 -15.28
C MET A 152 -7.25 1.62 -16.60
N GLY A 153 -6.94 2.34 -17.65
CA GLY A 153 -6.41 1.82 -18.90
C GLY A 153 -5.00 1.24 -18.74
N TRP A 154 -4.16 1.82 -17.92
CA TRP A 154 -2.76 1.46 -17.74
C TRP A 154 -2.38 1.00 -16.31
N LEU A 155 -3.10 1.38 -15.26
CA LEU A 155 -2.86 0.95 -13.89
C LEU A 155 -3.49 -0.44 -13.66
N LYS A 156 -2.65 -1.47 -13.56
CA LYS A 156 -3.08 -2.88 -13.48
C LYS A 156 -2.38 -3.60 -12.32
N PRO A 157 -2.82 -3.39 -11.05
CA PRO A 157 -2.28 -4.14 -9.94
C PRO A 157 -2.59 -5.64 -10.09
N THR A 158 -1.64 -6.52 -9.74
CA THR A 158 -1.84 -7.97 -9.84
C THR A 158 -2.75 -8.52 -8.76
N THR A 159 -2.94 -7.77 -7.69
CA THR A 159 -3.69 -8.15 -6.49
C THR A 159 -5.14 -7.70 -6.47
N HIS A 160 -5.57 -6.87 -7.40
CA HIS A 160 -6.82 -6.11 -7.36
C HIS A 160 -6.94 -5.18 -6.13
N ARG A 161 -5.83 -4.93 -5.42
CA ARG A 161 -5.74 -3.96 -4.33
C ARG A 161 -5.26 -2.63 -4.90
N TYR A 162 -5.94 -1.57 -4.55
CA TYR A 162 -5.65 -0.21 -4.98
C TYR A 162 -5.26 0.64 -3.78
N PHE A 163 -4.23 1.47 -3.95
CA PHE A 163 -3.71 2.41 -2.95
C PHE A 163 -3.69 3.78 -3.60
N LEU A 164 -4.86 4.43 -3.60
CA LEU A 164 -5.10 5.69 -4.30
C LEU A 164 -5.43 6.77 -3.27
N TRP A 165 -4.39 7.29 -2.67
CA TRP A 165 -4.45 8.14 -1.49
C TRP A 165 -4.85 9.58 -1.79
N THR A 166 -5.37 10.27 -0.76
CA THR A 166 -5.49 11.73 -0.71
C THR A 166 -4.11 12.38 -0.73
N ASP A 167 -4.04 13.69 -1.07
CA ASP A 167 -2.75 14.39 -1.13
C ASP A 167 -2.10 14.53 0.25
N ASP A 168 -0.81 14.24 0.34
CA ASP A 168 0.00 14.33 1.56
C ASP A 168 0.44 15.78 1.83
N VAL A 169 -0.52 16.59 2.25
CA VAL A 169 -0.25 17.98 2.63
C VAL A 169 -1.01 18.34 3.90
N LYS A 170 -0.27 18.79 4.92
CA LYS A 170 -0.87 19.22 6.18
C LYS A 170 -1.90 20.33 5.98
N GLY A 171 -3.09 20.15 6.55
CA GLY A 171 -4.19 21.10 6.45
C GLY A 171 -4.89 21.14 5.08
N ALA A 172 -4.69 20.13 4.24
CA ALA A 172 -5.32 20.06 2.92
C ALA A 172 -6.71 19.40 2.90
N PHE A 173 -7.29 19.07 4.05
CA PHE A 173 -8.68 18.63 4.13
C PHE A 173 -9.66 19.80 4.00
N CYS A 174 -10.89 19.52 3.52
CA CYS A 174 -11.85 20.55 3.21
C CYS A 174 -12.57 21.08 4.45
N ALA A 175 -12.56 22.40 4.64
CA ALA A 175 -13.21 23.10 5.77
C ALA A 175 -14.57 23.71 5.42
N CYS A 176 -15.20 23.39 4.27
CA CYS A 176 -16.52 23.87 3.94
C CYS A 176 -17.58 23.35 4.94
N GLU A 177 -18.74 23.99 4.98
CA GLU A 177 -19.82 23.69 5.93
C GLU A 177 -20.16 22.18 5.97
N LYS A 178 -20.22 21.52 4.82
CA LYS A 178 -20.55 20.10 4.70
C LYS A 178 -19.40 19.17 5.12
N CYS A 179 -18.13 19.57 4.88
CA CYS A 179 -16.98 18.72 5.17
C CYS A 179 -16.44 18.89 6.59
N ARG A 180 -16.51 20.08 7.18
CA ARG A 180 -15.89 20.41 8.48
C ARG A 180 -16.43 19.62 9.68
N VAL A 181 -17.57 18.94 9.49
CA VAL A 181 -18.16 18.06 10.52
C VAL A 181 -17.48 16.69 10.58
N PHE A 182 -16.66 16.38 9.58
CA PHE A 182 -15.92 15.14 9.45
C PHE A 182 -14.44 15.36 9.76
N SER A 183 -13.83 14.43 10.49
CA SER A 183 -12.38 14.39 10.68
C SER A 183 -11.64 14.18 9.34
N PRO A 184 -10.31 14.42 9.27
CA PRO A 184 -9.52 14.10 8.09
C PRO A 184 -9.66 12.64 7.64
N SER A 185 -9.64 11.68 8.58
CA SER A 185 -9.83 10.25 8.32
C SER A 185 -11.21 9.98 7.72
N GLU A 186 -12.26 10.61 8.26
CA GLU A 186 -13.62 10.45 7.72
C GLU A 186 -13.78 11.08 6.34
N GLN A 187 -13.15 12.23 6.07
CA GLN A 187 -13.15 12.83 4.74
C GLN A 187 -12.44 11.93 3.72
N ALA A 188 -11.30 11.33 4.10
CA ALA A 188 -10.62 10.35 3.27
C ALA A 188 -11.51 9.13 3.03
N LEU A 189 -12.18 8.60 4.05
CA LEU A 189 -13.06 7.44 3.91
C LEU A 189 -14.31 7.73 3.07
N ILE A 190 -14.87 8.95 3.11
CA ILE A 190 -15.93 9.38 2.19
C ILE A 190 -15.44 9.29 0.74
N TYR A 191 -14.22 9.77 0.47
CA TYR A 191 -13.60 9.69 -0.85
C TYR A 191 -13.39 8.24 -1.28
N GLU A 192 -12.80 7.43 -0.43
CA GLU A 192 -12.45 6.04 -0.70
C GLU A 192 -13.69 5.17 -0.97
N ASN A 193 -14.76 5.32 -0.20
CA ASN A 193 -16.02 4.63 -0.44
C ASN A 193 -16.57 4.91 -1.85
N ARG A 194 -16.60 6.19 -2.25
CA ARG A 194 -17.07 6.58 -3.59
C ARG A 194 -16.13 6.16 -4.70
N LEU A 195 -14.82 6.29 -4.46
CA LEU A 195 -13.82 5.87 -5.45
C LEU A 195 -13.87 4.36 -5.67
N LEU A 196 -14.08 3.57 -4.64
CA LEU A 196 -14.20 2.12 -4.76
C LEU A 196 -15.37 1.71 -5.67
N ASP A 197 -16.52 2.36 -5.52
CA ASP A 197 -17.67 2.13 -6.40
C ASP A 197 -17.31 2.44 -7.88
N MET A 198 -16.62 3.56 -8.12
CA MET A 198 -16.16 3.94 -9.45
C MET A 198 -15.09 2.96 -10.00
N LEU A 199 -14.16 2.48 -9.17
CA LEU A 199 -13.14 1.50 -9.57
C LEU A 199 -13.76 0.17 -9.99
N ARG A 200 -14.81 -0.27 -9.31
CA ARG A 200 -15.52 -1.53 -9.60
C ARG A 200 -16.24 -1.55 -10.94
N GLU A 201 -16.45 -0.41 -11.55
CA GLU A 201 -16.92 -0.33 -12.94
C GLU A 201 -15.87 -0.88 -13.93
N TYR A 202 -14.58 -0.86 -13.57
CA TYR A 202 -13.46 -1.30 -14.40
C TYR A 202 -12.81 -2.60 -13.90
N ASP A 203 -12.80 -2.80 -12.59
CA ASP A 203 -12.29 -3.99 -11.91
C ASP A 203 -13.28 -4.44 -10.83
N PRO A 204 -14.20 -5.36 -11.13
CA PRO A 204 -15.22 -5.82 -10.18
C PRO A 204 -14.65 -6.44 -8.90
N LYS A 205 -13.36 -6.80 -8.88
CA LYS A 205 -12.67 -7.36 -7.71
C LYS A 205 -11.92 -6.30 -6.91
N ALA A 206 -11.97 -5.04 -7.32
CA ALA A 206 -11.24 -3.96 -6.67
C ALA A 206 -11.53 -3.91 -5.17
N THR A 207 -10.46 -3.77 -4.41
CA THR A 207 -10.44 -3.35 -3.01
C THR A 207 -9.57 -2.10 -2.90
N LEU A 208 -9.81 -1.24 -1.91
CA LEU A 208 -9.13 0.05 -1.80
C LEU A 208 -8.64 0.29 -0.38
N ALA A 209 -7.42 0.78 -0.25
CA ALA A 209 -6.80 1.08 1.03
C ALA A 209 -7.38 2.36 1.65
N HIS A 210 -7.71 2.31 2.94
CA HIS A 210 -7.79 3.49 3.79
C HIS A 210 -6.44 3.70 4.47
N LEU A 211 -5.76 4.78 4.11
CA LEU A 211 -4.44 5.09 4.65
C LEU A 211 -4.56 5.80 6.00
N ALA A 212 -4.30 5.08 7.09
CA ALA A 212 -4.15 5.66 8.42
C ALA A 212 -2.71 6.18 8.58
N TYR A 213 -2.51 7.47 8.32
CA TYR A 213 -1.21 8.14 8.22
C TYR A 213 -1.33 9.60 8.64
N ALA A 214 -0.39 10.11 9.39
CA ALA A 214 -0.32 11.53 9.77
C ALA A 214 -1.69 12.10 10.20
N GLN A 215 -2.35 12.89 9.36
CA GLN A 215 -3.64 13.52 9.68
C GLN A 215 -4.83 12.55 9.67
N THR A 216 -4.72 11.42 9.00
CA THR A 216 -5.76 10.37 8.93
C THR A 216 -5.50 9.19 9.86
N MET A 217 -4.53 9.33 10.79
CA MET A 217 -4.13 8.26 11.71
C MET A 217 -5.26 7.81 12.64
N GLU A 218 -6.10 8.74 13.07
CA GLU A 218 -7.21 8.45 13.98
C GLU A 218 -8.32 7.68 13.28
N ALA A 219 -8.88 6.68 13.96
CA ALA A 219 -9.97 5.88 13.42
C ALA A 219 -11.21 6.73 13.11
N PRO A 220 -11.90 6.50 11.97
CA PRO A 220 -13.14 7.19 11.64
C PRO A 220 -14.28 6.77 12.60
N VAL A 221 -15.14 7.71 12.99
CA VAL A 221 -16.22 7.49 13.97
C VAL A 221 -17.59 7.47 13.32
N ALA A 222 -17.93 8.51 12.56
CA ALA A 222 -19.26 8.68 11.95
C ALA A 222 -19.39 8.04 10.56
N VAL A 223 -18.27 7.88 9.83
CA VAL A 223 -18.24 7.25 8.52
C VAL A 223 -17.76 5.81 8.64
N ARG A 224 -18.41 4.89 7.93
CA ARG A 224 -18.04 3.47 7.91
C ARG A 224 -17.45 3.06 6.56
N PRO A 225 -16.47 2.14 6.55
CA PRO A 225 -15.92 1.62 5.32
C PRO A 225 -16.95 0.77 4.58
N SER A 226 -17.05 0.97 3.26
CA SER A 226 -17.76 0.04 2.37
C SER A 226 -17.04 -1.30 2.31
N GLU A 227 -17.77 -2.37 1.98
CA GLU A 227 -17.17 -3.68 1.75
C GLU A 227 -16.06 -3.60 0.68
N GLY A 228 -14.86 -4.04 1.03
CA GLY A 228 -13.67 -3.98 0.18
C GLY A 228 -12.75 -2.79 0.48
N ILE A 229 -13.11 -1.89 1.40
CA ILE A 229 -12.14 -0.96 1.98
C ILE A 229 -11.36 -1.70 3.07
N PHE A 230 -10.03 -1.66 3.02
CA PHE A 230 -9.14 -2.28 4.00
C PHE A 230 -8.23 -1.24 4.66
N LEU A 231 -7.78 -1.54 5.87
CA LEU A 231 -6.85 -0.66 6.60
C LEU A 231 -5.44 -0.82 6.04
N GLU A 232 -4.81 0.31 5.72
CA GLU A 232 -3.38 0.48 5.55
C GLU A 232 -2.87 1.36 6.68
N TYR A 233 -2.11 0.79 7.61
CA TYR A 233 -1.57 1.49 8.77
C TYR A 233 -0.11 1.87 8.54
N ALA A 234 0.20 3.18 8.57
CA ALA A 234 1.50 3.73 8.19
C ALA A 234 2.03 4.71 9.25
N PRO A 235 2.67 4.22 10.35
CA PRO A 235 3.10 5.06 11.47
C PRO A 235 4.46 5.73 11.22
N ILE A 236 4.57 6.66 10.29
CA ILE A 236 5.84 7.31 9.91
C ILE A 236 6.52 8.07 11.07
N HIS A 237 5.72 8.67 11.97
CA HIS A 237 6.25 9.51 13.05
C HIS A 237 6.61 8.69 14.30
N ARG A 238 7.69 7.92 14.21
CA ARG A 238 8.18 7.12 15.33
C ARG A 238 9.70 6.99 15.35
N ASP A 239 10.25 6.55 16.48
CA ASP A 239 11.63 6.12 16.59
C ASP A 239 11.73 4.63 16.22
N TYR A 240 12.36 4.33 15.09
CA TYR A 240 12.47 2.97 14.55
C TYR A 240 13.40 2.07 15.36
N THR A 241 14.21 2.62 16.28
CA THR A 241 15.03 1.85 17.22
C THR A 241 14.25 1.40 18.46
N GLN A 242 13.05 1.93 18.65
CA GLN A 242 12.19 1.64 19.79
C GLN A 242 10.97 0.80 19.39
N PRO A 243 10.41 0.00 20.31
CA PRO A 243 9.14 -0.68 20.06
C PRO A 243 8.00 0.30 19.74
N LEU A 244 6.93 -0.21 19.13
CA LEU A 244 5.68 0.53 18.99
C LEU A 244 5.23 1.07 20.35
N THR A 245 4.94 2.35 20.43
CA THR A 245 4.46 2.98 21.66
C THR A 245 3.03 2.53 21.98
N LYS A 246 2.59 2.79 23.22
CA LYS A 246 1.18 2.57 23.61
C LYS A 246 0.20 3.34 22.72
N GLU A 247 0.59 4.50 22.23
CA GLU A 247 -0.21 5.32 21.32
C GLU A 247 -0.34 4.65 19.94
N HIS A 248 0.77 4.17 19.35
CA HIS A 248 0.74 3.40 18.10
C HIS A 248 -0.15 2.16 18.22
N ILE A 249 -0.02 1.41 19.30
CA ILE A 249 -0.84 0.23 19.58
C ILE A 249 -2.32 0.62 19.73
N LYS A 250 -2.60 1.71 20.44
CA LYS A 250 -3.97 2.19 20.61
C LYS A 250 -4.59 2.61 19.28
N THR A 251 -3.92 3.44 18.48
CA THR A 251 -4.45 3.90 17.19
C THR A 251 -4.66 2.75 16.21
N LEU A 252 -3.75 1.77 16.18
CA LEU A 252 -3.94 0.56 15.38
C LEU A 252 -5.16 -0.24 15.86
N SER A 253 -5.31 -0.42 17.18
CA SER A 253 -6.45 -1.16 17.75
C SER A 253 -7.77 -0.45 17.48
N ASP A 254 -7.82 0.88 17.60
CA ASP A 254 -9.02 1.68 17.33
C ASP A 254 -9.43 1.56 15.85
N ASN A 255 -8.48 1.61 14.93
CA ASN A 255 -8.73 1.39 13.49
C ASN A 255 -9.23 -0.05 13.23
N LEU A 256 -8.63 -1.07 13.86
CA LEU A 256 -9.07 -2.46 13.72
C LEU A 256 -10.45 -2.75 14.34
N ALA A 257 -11.00 -1.85 15.12
CA ALA A 257 -12.40 -1.91 15.55
C ALA A 257 -13.38 -1.44 14.45
N VAL A 258 -12.85 -0.79 13.39
CA VAL A 258 -13.64 -0.24 12.27
C VAL A 258 -13.42 -1.02 10.98
N PHE A 259 -12.17 -1.42 10.71
CA PHE A 259 -11.77 -2.12 9.47
C PHE A 259 -11.59 -3.63 9.68
N PRO A 260 -11.75 -4.46 8.61
CA PRO A 260 -11.53 -5.90 8.68
C PRO A 260 -10.07 -6.24 9.06
N LYS A 261 -9.88 -7.06 10.10
CA LYS A 261 -8.54 -7.45 10.57
C LYS A 261 -7.80 -8.34 9.59
N GLU A 262 -8.52 -9.22 8.91
CA GLU A 262 -7.99 -10.20 7.96
C GLU A 262 -7.37 -9.58 6.69
N THR A 263 -7.61 -8.30 6.47
CA THR A 263 -7.07 -7.54 5.33
C THR A 263 -6.08 -6.45 5.76
N LEU A 264 -5.70 -6.42 7.05
CA LEU A 264 -4.75 -5.43 7.57
C LEU A 264 -3.47 -5.41 6.74
N HIS A 265 -3.15 -4.25 6.21
CA HIS A 265 -1.89 -3.93 5.56
C HIS A 265 -1.07 -2.98 6.45
N ILE A 266 0.21 -3.26 6.60
CA ILE A 266 1.16 -2.39 7.28
C ILE A 266 2.10 -1.81 6.25
N LEU A 267 2.26 -0.49 6.25
CA LEU A 267 3.26 0.22 5.48
C LEU A 267 4.26 0.88 6.44
N GLU A 268 5.51 0.46 6.37
CA GLU A 268 6.59 0.91 7.25
C GLU A 268 7.69 1.64 6.48
N TYR A 269 8.68 2.16 7.21
CA TYR A 269 9.69 3.06 6.66
C TYR A 269 11.12 2.66 7.06
N TRP A 270 11.36 1.38 7.48
CA TRP A 270 12.67 0.93 7.93
C TRP A 270 13.80 1.09 6.88
N LEU A 271 13.44 1.03 5.59
CA LEU A 271 14.38 1.14 4.47
C LEU A 271 14.22 2.46 3.69
N ASP A 272 13.48 3.44 4.22
CA ASP A 272 13.20 4.68 3.51
C ASP A 272 14.33 5.70 3.66
N GLU A 273 15.35 5.61 2.80
CA GLU A 273 16.44 6.59 2.79
C GLU A 273 15.93 8.01 2.53
N SER A 274 14.88 8.18 1.74
CA SER A 274 14.33 9.50 1.46
C SER A 274 13.82 10.18 2.73
N MET A 275 13.19 9.44 3.63
CA MET A 275 12.72 9.94 4.93
C MET A 275 13.92 10.28 5.85
N PHE A 276 14.91 9.37 5.95
CA PHE A 276 16.08 9.59 6.81
C PHE A 276 16.93 10.78 6.34
N SER A 277 17.02 11.01 5.03
CA SER A 277 17.64 12.22 4.44
C SER A 277 16.76 13.46 4.50
N LYS A 278 15.56 13.37 5.12
CA LYS A 278 14.59 14.48 5.17
C LYS A 278 14.20 14.97 3.77
N TRP A 279 14.02 14.01 2.85
CA TRP A 279 13.68 14.23 1.43
C TRP A 279 14.64 15.13 0.67
N LYS A 280 15.95 15.09 1.04
CA LYS A 280 17.03 15.88 0.37
C LYS A 280 17.97 14.95 -0.36
N LYS A 281 17.80 14.82 -1.69
CA LYS A 281 18.63 13.95 -2.54
C LYS A 281 20.14 14.28 -2.52
N ASP A 282 20.50 15.51 -2.16
CA ASP A 282 21.88 15.97 -2.00
C ASP A 282 22.47 15.74 -0.60
N LYS A 283 21.70 15.13 0.31
CA LYS A 283 22.06 14.91 1.73
C LYS A 283 21.72 13.50 2.20
N LEU A 284 22.02 12.50 1.37
CA LEU A 284 21.84 11.11 1.76
C LEU A 284 22.63 10.79 3.03
N VAL A 285 22.08 9.93 3.89
CA VAL A 285 22.69 9.49 5.16
C VAL A 285 22.84 7.97 5.17
N PRO A 286 23.73 7.38 5.98
CA PRO A 286 23.77 5.93 6.14
C PRO A 286 22.40 5.44 6.68
N LEU A 287 21.84 4.41 6.04
CA LEU A 287 20.56 3.84 6.43
C LEU A 287 20.63 3.26 7.85
N PRO A 288 19.84 3.74 8.82
CA PRO A 288 19.87 3.27 10.21
C PRO A 288 19.03 1.99 10.37
N PHE A 289 19.16 1.02 9.46
CA PHE A 289 18.38 -0.21 9.47
C PHE A 289 18.92 -1.21 10.48
N SER A 290 18.03 -1.83 11.26
CA SER A 290 18.31 -2.92 12.20
C SER A 290 17.37 -4.10 11.95
N GLU A 291 17.91 -5.26 11.58
CA GLU A 291 17.12 -6.50 11.42
C GLU A 291 16.37 -6.85 12.71
N GLN A 292 16.99 -6.67 13.86
CA GLN A 292 16.39 -6.99 15.15
C GLN A 292 15.17 -6.11 15.45
N ASP A 293 15.28 -4.80 15.20
CA ASP A 293 14.19 -3.86 15.44
C ASP A 293 13.04 -4.09 14.44
N CYS A 294 13.36 -4.32 13.17
CA CYS A 294 12.40 -4.67 12.14
C CYS A 294 11.63 -5.96 12.51
N ARG A 295 12.34 -7.02 12.88
CA ARG A 295 11.75 -8.30 13.34
C ARG A 295 10.82 -8.12 14.54
N ARG A 296 11.22 -7.34 15.55
CA ARG A 296 10.41 -7.02 16.72
C ARG A 296 9.07 -6.41 16.31
N ASP A 297 9.10 -5.46 15.40
CA ASP A 297 7.91 -4.75 14.94
C ASP A 297 7.03 -5.65 14.08
N ILE A 298 7.60 -6.46 13.17
CA ILE A 298 6.89 -7.47 12.38
C ILE A 298 6.15 -8.45 13.29
N VAL A 299 6.80 -8.95 14.36
CA VAL A 299 6.14 -9.84 15.34
C VAL A 299 4.95 -9.14 15.99
N SER A 300 5.09 -7.86 16.31
CA SER A 300 3.99 -7.07 16.89
C SER A 300 2.82 -6.94 15.89
N TYR A 301 3.08 -6.62 14.62
CA TYR A 301 2.04 -6.50 13.59
C TYR A 301 1.35 -7.82 13.27
N ARG A 302 2.09 -8.93 13.26
CA ARG A 302 1.51 -10.28 13.13
C ARG A 302 0.56 -10.61 14.28
N HIS A 303 0.86 -10.15 15.50
CA HIS A 303 -0.04 -10.31 16.63
C HIS A 303 -1.39 -9.59 16.40
N PHE A 304 -1.40 -8.47 15.67
CA PHE A 304 -2.61 -7.77 15.24
C PHE A 304 -3.30 -8.40 14.03
N GLY A 305 -2.70 -9.40 13.38
CA GLY A 305 -3.27 -10.11 12.24
C GLY A 305 -2.88 -9.51 10.89
N ALA A 306 -1.74 -8.82 10.77
CA ALA A 306 -1.28 -8.27 9.50
C ALA A 306 -1.24 -9.34 8.40
N ALA A 307 -2.00 -9.12 7.33
CA ALA A 307 -2.04 -9.99 6.15
C ALA A 307 -0.96 -9.62 5.12
N SER A 308 -0.47 -8.40 5.18
CA SER A 308 0.63 -7.90 4.36
C SER A 308 1.42 -6.82 5.09
N ILE A 309 2.74 -6.84 4.89
CA ILE A 309 3.67 -5.85 5.44
C ILE A 309 4.58 -5.40 4.31
N THR A 310 4.58 -4.10 4.02
CA THR A 310 5.52 -3.47 3.09
C THR A 310 6.35 -2.42 3.82
N CYS A 311 7.44 -2.02 3.18
CA CYS A 311 8.31 -0.98 3.69
C CYS A 311 8.75 -0.08 2.53
N PHE A 312 8.65 1.22 2.67
CA PHE A 312 9.35 2.11 1.74
C PHE A 312 10.84 1.77 1.73
N ALA A 313 11.38 1.62 0.51
CA ALA A 313 12.79 1.33 0.25
C ALA A 313 13.30 2.25 -0.87
N THR A 314 12.96 3.53 -0.74
CA THR A 314 13.25 4.55 -1.75
C THR A 314 14.66 5.10 -1.59
N TRP A 315 15.26 5.48 -2.72
CA TRP A 315 16.62 6.04 -2.88
C TRP A 315 17.77 5.11 -2.48
N LEU A 316 17.51 3.84 -2.22
CA LEU A 316 18.55 2.82 -2.08
C LEU A 316 19.04 2.36 -3.46
N ASN A 317 19.67 3.27 -4.19
CA ASN A 317 20.06 3.17 -5.59
C ASN A 317 21.53 3.56 -5.78
N ASP A 318 22.01 3.66 -7.03
CA ASP A 318 23.39 3.99 -7.36
C ASP A 318 23.95 5.23 -6.63
N SER A 319 23.10 6.23 -6.37
CA SER A 319 23.54 7.46 -5.68
C SER A 319 23.85 7.18 -4.21
N TYR A 320 23.03 6.36 -3.56
CA TYR A 320 23.26 5.89 -2.20
C TYR A 320 24.49 4.97 -2.15
N GLU A 321 24.55 4.01 -3.07
CA GLU A 321 25.60 2.97 -3.07
C GLU A 321 27.00 3.52 -3.33
N LYS A 322 27.11 4.61 -4.10
CA LYS A 322 28.38 5.34 -4.28
C LYS A 322 28.93 5.96 -3.00
N LEU A 323 28.06 6.28 -2.05
CA LEU A 323 28.44 6.93 -0.79
C LEU A 323 28.67 5.91 0.34
N TYR A 324 27.83 4.87 0.39
CA TYR A 324 27.72 4.00 1.56
C TYR A 324 27.92 2.51 1.26
N GLY A 325 28.12 2.15 -0.02
CA GLY A 325 28.22 0.75 -0.45
C GLY A 325 26.88 0.12 -0.80
N PRO A 326 26.87 -1.17 -1.23
CA PRO A 326 25.69 -1.85 -1.69
C PRO A 326 24.56 -1.90 -0.65
N ALA A 327 23.34 -1.58 -1.09
CA ALA A 327 22.14 -1.65 -0.24
C ALA A 327 21.58 -3.09 -0.12
N ASP A 328 22.09 -4.04 -0.88
CA ASP A 328 21.60 -5.43 -0.96
C ASP A 328 21.58 -6.13 0.40
N ASP A 329 22.59 -5.85 1.27
CA ASP A 329 22.64 -6.40 2.62
C ASP A 329 21.44 -5.97 3.48
N ALA A 330 20.97 -4.74 3.31
CA ALA A 330 19.78 -4.24 4.01
C ALA A 330 18.50 -4.95 3.50
N PHE A 331 18.39 -5.20 2.18
CA PHE A 331 17.28 -5.99 1.62
C PHE A 331 17.30 -7.43 2.12
N THR A 332 18.48 -8.06 2.16
CA THR A 332 18.65 -9.43 2.68
C THR A 332 18.28 -9.51 4.16
N ALA A 333 18.73 -8.55 4.97
CA ALA A 333 18.41 -8.51 6.39
C ALA A 333 16.92 -8.19 6.64
N TYR A 334 16.30 -7.34 5.80
CA TYR A 334 14.86 -7.11 5.82
C TYR A 334 14.08 -8.41 5.57
N GLY A 335 14.46 -9.17 4.55
CA GLY A 335 13.84 -10.47 4.27
C GLY A 335 14.00 -11.47 5.42
N LYS A 336 15.14 -11.49 6.11
CA LYS A 336 15.39 -12.35 7.29
C LYS A 336 14.57 -11.92 8.52
N ALA A 337 14.11 -10.67 8.60
CA ALA A 337 13.30 -10.19 9.70
C ALA A 337 11.91 -10.85 9.75
N PHE A 338 11.42 -11.36 8.63
CA PHE A 338 10.18 -12.15 8.53
C PHE A 338 10.37 -13.58 8.96
#